data_b0bffc86d9466ae2ec8758205f9e2391
#
_entry.id   b0bffc86d9466ae2ec8758205f9e2391
#
_cell.length_a   1.000
_cell.length_b   1.000
_cell.length_c   1.000
_cell.angle_alpha   90.00
_cell.angle_beta   90.00
_cell.angle_gamma   90.00
#
_symmetry.space_group_name_H-M   'P 1'
#
loop_
_entity.id
_entity.type
_entity.pdbx_description
1 polymer ?
#
loop_
_entity_poly.entity_id
_entity_poly.type
_entity_poly.pdbx_seq_one_letter_code
_entity_poly.pdbx_strand_id
1 'polypeptide(L)' 'MAQISLESIERIEKTRNVLHEKVHMTYTVFEKDGQKYVQLDTYGKEDRDNPEKISQSIQLDKETARFLVRLLIEEFNLL' A
#
# COMPACT_ATOMS: atom_id res chain seq x y z
N MET A 1 2.74 -8.98 5.40
CA MET A 1 1.48 -8.36 5.79
C MET A 1 1.70 -7.41 6.95
N ALA A 2 1.24 -6.19 6.82
CA ALA A 2 1.53 -5.18 7.83
C ALA A 2 0.52 -4.06 7.82
N GLN A 3 0.30 -3.48 9.00
CA GLN A 3 -0.33 -2.19 9.13
C GLN A 3 0.80 -1.16 9.22
N ILE A 4 0.68 -0.11 8.43
CA ILE A 4 1.72 0.92 8.38
C ILE A 4 1.61 1.81 9.62
N SER A 5 2.74 2.09 10.25
CA SER A 5 2.82 3.02 11.36
C SER A 5 3.21 4.39 10.84
N LEU A 6 2.31 5.36 10.97
CA LEU A 6 2.58 6.73 10.53
C LEU A 6 3.84 7.30 11.17
N GLU A 7 4.02 7.02 12.46
CA GLU A 7 5.15 7.54 13.22
C GLU A 7 6.50 7.02 12.75
N SER A 8 6.49 5.89 12.03
CA SER A 8 7.72 5.26 11.53
C SER A 8 7.98 5.51 10.05
N ILE A 9 7.12 6.29 9.41
CA ILE A 9 7.34 6.60 7.99
C ILE A 9 8.45 7.63 7.88
N GLU A 10 9.44 7.32 7.04
CA GLU A 10 10.49 8.28 6.78
C GLU A 10 10.92 8.23 5.32
N ARG A 11 11.34 9.36 4.80
CA ARG A 11 11.91 9.42 3.46
C ARG A 11 13.36 8.99 3.52
N ILE A 12 13.75 8.08 2.67
CA ILE A 12 15.15 7.71 2.51
C ILE A 12 15.55 7.94 1.06
N GLU A 13 16.84 8.15 0.84
CA GLU A 13 17.37 8.30 -0.51
C GLU A 13 18.05 7.01 -0.92
N LYS A 14 17.65 6.50 -2.07
CA LYS A 14 18.24 5.31 -2.64
C LYS A 14 18.76 5.64 -4.03
N THR A 15 19.98 5.24 -4.31
CA THR A 15 20.58 5.46 -5.62
C THR A 15 20.26 4.36 -6.62
N ARG A 16 19.76 3.23 -6.13
CA ARG A 16 19.44 2.08 -6.98
C ARG A 16 18.02 1.61 -6.75
N ASN A 17 17.11 2.18 -7.50
CA ASN A 17 15.74 1.72 -7.50
C ASN A 17 15.48 0.93 -8.77
N VAL A 18 14.85 -0.24 -8.62
CA VAL A 18 14.51 -1.10 -9.76
C VAL A 18 13.00 -1.04 -9.95
N LEU A 19 12.60 -0.82 -11.19
CA LEU A 19 11.19 -0.83 -11.53
C LEU A 19 10.71 -2.27 -11.65
N HIS A 20 9.68 -2.61 -10.89
CA HIS A 20 9.09 -3.94 -10.91
C HIS A 20 7.96 -4.03 -11.92
N GLU A 21 7.58 -5.24 -12.27
CA GLU A 21 6.45 -5.46 -13.15
C GLU A 21 5.14 -5.13 -12.45
N LYS A 22 4.16 -4.73 -13.26
CA LYS A 22 2.83 -4.44 -12.73
C LYS A 22 2.12 -5.75 -12.39
N VAL A 23 1.43 -5.77 -11.27
CA VAL A 23 0.68 -6.91 -10.81
C VAL A 23 -0.74 -6.50 -10.45
N HIS A 24 -1.62 -7.47 -10.30
CA HIS A 24 -2.99 -7.26 -9.85
C HIS A 24 -3.00 -6.79 -8.41
N MET A 25 -3.89 -5.85 -8.11
CA MET A 25 -4.09 -5.37 -6.73
C MET A 25 -5.59 -5.29 -6.46
N THR A 26 -5.98 -5.66 -5.26
CA THR A 26 -7.33 -5.43 -4.77
C THR A 26 -7.28 -4.56 -3.54
N TYR A 27 -8.40 -3.93 -3.22
CA TYR A 27 -8.50 -3.20 -1.96
C TYR A 27 -9.82 -3.55 -1.28
N THR A 28 -9.81 -3.48 0.04
CA THR A 28 -11.01 -3.67 0.84
C THR A 28 -11.06 -2.58 1.90
N VAL A 29 -12.27 -2.29 2.35
CA VAL A 29 -12.51 -1.32 3.42
C VAL A 29 -13.22 -2.05 4.54
N PHE A 30 -12.72 -1.90 5.76
CA PHE A 30 -13.35 -2.54 6.91
C PHE A 30 -13.24 -1.64 8.13
N GLU A 31 -14.05 -1.94 9.15
CA GLU A 31 -14.02 -1.23 10.42
C GLU A 31 -13.72 -2.21 11.54
N LYS A 32 -12.97 -1.73 12.51
CA LYS A 32 -12.71 -2.48 13.74
C LYS A 32 -12.57 -1.50 14.89
N ASP A 33 -13.30 -1.75 15.96
CA ASP A 33 -13.28 -0.91 17.16
C ASP A 33 -13.55 0.56 16.86
N GLY A 34 -14.50 0.80 15.94
CA GLY A 34 -14.90 2.15 15.59
C GLY A 34 -13.95 2.87 14.62
N GLN A 35 -12.91 2.21 14.17
CA GLN A 35 -11.93 2.78 13.24
C GLN A 35 -12.07 2.15 11.87
N LYS A 36 -11.91 2.96 10.82
CA LYS A 36 -11.98 2.50 9.44
C LYS A 36 -10.57 2.29 8.89
N TYR A 37 -10.39 1.19 8.15
CA TYR A 37 -9.12 0.84 7.54
C TYR A 37 -9.30 0.52 6.06
N VAL A 38 -8.27 0.80 5.29
CA VAL A 38 -8.18 0.36 3.90
C VAL A 38 -7.05 -0.66 3.82
N GLN A 39 -7.33 -1.79 3.21
CA GLN A 39 -6.32 -2.82 3.01
C GLN A 39 -6.04 -2.98 1.51
N LEU A 40 -4.78 -2.95 1.16
CA LEU A 40 -4.29 -3.13 -0.20
C LEU A 40 -3.61 -4.49 -0.29
N ASP A 41 -4.07 -5.33 -1.20
CA ASP A 41 -3.51 -6.67 -1.41
C ASP A 41 -2.94 -6.77 -2.81
N THR A 42 -1.70 -7.25 -2.94
CA THR A 42 -1.10 -7.49 -4.23
C THR A 42 -0.96 -8.99 -4.47
N TYR A 43 -0.93 -9.37 -5.75
CA TYR A 43 -0.90 -10.77 -6.17
C TYR A 43 0.34 -11.01 -7.01
N GLY A 44 0.92 -12.20 -6.86
CA GLY A 44 2.11 -12.56 -7.61
C GLY A 44 1.79 -12.79 -9.08
N LYS A 45 2.66 -12.30 -9.95
CA LYS A 45 2.47 -12.43 -11.40
C LYS A 45 2.55 -13.87 -11.88
N GLU A 46 3.46 -14.62 -11.28
CA GLU A 46 3.84 -15.95 -11.76
C GLU A 46 3.14 -17.10 -11.04
N ASP A 47 2.23 -16.81 -10.14
CA ASP A 47 1.57 -17.86 -9.36
C ASP A 47 0.41 -18.46 -10.14
N ARG A 48 0.74 -19.29 -11.14
CA ARG A 48 -0.24 -19.93 -11.99
C ARG A 48 -1.02 -21.03 -11.28
N ASP A 49 -0.42 -21.60 -10.24
CA ASP A 49 -1.05 -22.66 -9.47
C ASP A 49 -2.11 -22.11 -8.51
N ASN A 50 -1.96 -20.84 -8.13
CA ASN A 50 -2.89 -20.20 -7.21
C ASN A 50 -2.93 -18.69 -7.52
N PRO A 51 -3.60 -18.30 -8.62
CA PRO A 51 -3.60 -16.90 -9.07
C PRO A 51 -4.27 -15.94 -8.10
N GLU A 52 -5.04 -16.46 -7.15
CA GLU A 52 -5.71 -15.62 -6.15
C GLU A 52 -4.93 -15.51 -4.84
N LYS A 53 -3.73 -16.07 -4.80
CA LYS A 53 -2.92 -16.02 -3.59
C LYS A 53 -2.32 -14.62 -3.41
N ILE A 54 -2.61 -14.03 -2.26
CA ILE A 54 -2.10 -12.71 -1.90
C ILE A 54 -0.61 -12.82 -1.61
N SER A 55 0.18 -11.96 -2.26
CA SER A 55 1.61 -11.89 -2.05
C SER A 55 1.96 -10.97 -0.89
N GLN A 56 1.34 -9.79 -0.85
CA GLN A 56 1.58 -8.80 0.20
C GLN A 56 0.29 -8.09 0.55
N SER A 57 0.17 -7.69 1.80
CA SER A 57 -0.96 -6.91 2.28
C SER A 57 -0.46 -5.73 3.10
N ILE A 58 -1.04 -4.57 2.86
CA ILE A 58 -0.74 -3.35 3.60
C ILE A 58 -2.05 -2.75 4.09
N GLN A 59 -2.11 -2.42 5.37
CA GLN A 59 -3.28 -1.78 5.96
C GLN A 59 -2.96 -0.34 6.32
N LEU A 60 -3.89 0.55 6.04
CA LEU A 60 -3.75 1.98 6.28
C LEU A 60 -4.89 2.46 7.15
N ASP A 61 -4.55 3.21 8.20
CA ASP A 61 -5.55 3.93 8.96
C ASP A 61 -5.74 5.33 8.37
N LYS A 62 -6.67 6.11 8.94
CA LYS A 62 -7.04 7.42 8.41
C LYS A 62 -5.85 8.38 8.36
N GLU A 63 -5.08 8.44 9.44
CA GLU A 63 -3.99 9.41 9.52
C GLU A 63 -2.83 9.05 8.58
N THR A 64 -2.53 7.77 8.46
CA THR A 64 -1.54 7.29 7.49
C THR A 64 -1.99 7.60 6.06
N ALA A 65 -3.27 7.36 5.78
CA ALA A 65 -3.82 7.67 4.47
C ALA A 65 -3.72 9.15 4.15
N ARG A 66 -3.97 10.01 5.12
CA ARG A 66 -3.86 11.46 4.94
C ARG A 66 -2.44 11.86 4.56
N PHE A 67 -1.46 11.29 5.23
CA PHE A 67 -0.05 11.53 4.90
C PHE A 67 0.26 11.09 3.48
N LEU A 68 -0.18 9.87 3.11
CA LEU A 68 0.11 9.34 1.78
C LEU A 68 -0.57 10.15 0.68
N VAL A 69 -1.79 10.62 0.91
CA VAL A 69 -2.49 11.47 -0.07
C VAL A 69 -1.68 12.73 -0.34
N ARG A 70 -1.21 13.38 0.70
CA ARG A 70 -0.39 14.60 0.54
C ARG A 70 0.90 14.31 -0.21
N LEU A 71 1.59 13.23 0.18
CA LEU A 71 2.83 12.84 -0.48
C LEU A 71 2.62 12.62 -1.97
N LEU A 72 1.58 11.86 -2.32
CA LEU A 72 1.32 11.53 -3.71
C LEU A 72 0.92 12.77 -4.53
N ILE A 73 0.12 13.64 -3.95
CA ILE A 73 -0.27 14.89 -4.60
C ILE A 73 0.97 15.73 -4.90
N GLU A 74 1.86 15.87 -3.94
CA GLU A 74 3.06 16.68 -4.10
C GLU A 74 4.03 16.09 -5.11
N GLU A 75 4.31 14.79 -4.99
CA GLU A 75 5.31 14.15 -5.84
C GLU A 75 4.86 14.00 -7.29
N PHE A 76 3.58 13.75 -7.51
CA PHE A 76 3.04 13.55 -8.86
C PHE A 76 2.33 14.78 -9.42
N ASN A 77 2.25 15.85 -8.64
CA ASN A 77 1.57 17.08 -9.05
C ASN A 77 0.14 16.82 -9.52
N LEU A 78 -0.64 16.14 -8.67
CA LEU A 78 -1.96 15.65 -9.05
C LEU A 78 -3.08 16.68 -9.02
N LEU A 79 -2.88 17.80 -8.32
CA LEU A 79 -3.91 18.84 -8.22
C LEU A 79 -3.41 20.19 -8.69
#